data_27e14fb94355f9364d450d4bf8ce5269
#
_entry.id   27e14fb94355f9364d450d4bf8ce5269
#
_cell.length_a   1.000
_cell.length_b   1.000
_cell.length_c   1.000
_cell.angle_alpha   90.00
_cell.angle_beta   90.00
_cell.angle_gamma   90.00
#
_symmetry.space_group_name_H-M   'P 1'
#
loop_
_entity.id
_entity.type
_entity.pdbx_description
1 polymer ?
#
loop_
_entity_poly.entity_id
_entity_poly.type
_entity_poly.pdbx_seq_one_letter_code
_entity_poly.pdbx_strand_id
1 'polypeptide(L)'
;MEMEEKKTYAEQIMQKVKEQQNQDGIDYVNPENHIEDGFIIIKYAKLELEEKQIGDSGLRMVLPKSYSIMDEALAKKKYPDDDRPAYIYTSEDSTVNFTYSIEEGIVEENEIPELKNLILKEMKRLHPASEVEQDELIETKGGKHCAVFGMEIPILDGSVYNASFFYAVSNGLLIGSFNCDASDKKQWKPVLIEMLSTLEE
;
A
#
# COMPACT_ATOMS: atom_id res chain seq x y z
N MET A 1 47.88 6.01 20.43
CA MET A 1 46.72 6.90 20.20
C MET A 1 45.93 6.17 19.08
N GLU A 2 45.04 5.27 19.48
CA GLU A 2 44.20 4.55 18.55
C GLU A 2 43.18 5.52 17.94
N MET A 3 43.22 5.66 16.61
CA MET A 3 42.20 6.37 15.88
C MET A 3 40.95 5.46 15.86
N GLU A 4 39.92 5.78 16.64
CA GLU A 4 38.61 5.19 16.46
C GLU A 4 38.12 5.51 15.01
N GLU A 5 38.08 4.52 14.15
CA GLU A 5 37.45 4.65 12.86
C GLU A 5 35.95 4.96 13.07
N LYS A 6 35.54 6.16 12.69
CA LYS A 6 34.11 6.53 12.72
C LYS A 6 33.38 5.70 11.68
N LYS A 7 32.56 4.75 12.17
CA LYS A 7 31.68 3.96 11.32
C LYS A 7 30.82 4.86 10.43
N THR A 8 30.66 4.48 9.19
CA THR A 8 29.76 5.15 8.27
C THR A 8 28.30 5.03 8.75
N TYR A 9 27.42 5.90 8.27
CA TYR A 9 25.99 5.84 8.60
C TYR A 9 25.36 4.49 8.24
N ALA A 10 25.74 3.91 7.08
CA ALA A 10 25.30 2.59 6.67
C ALA A 10 25.75 1.48 7.64
N GLU A 11 27.00 1.51 8.10
CA GLU A 11 27.53 0.55 9.09
C GLU A 11 26.81 0.66 10.43
N GLN A 12 26.44 1.87 10.85
CA GLN A 12 25.67 2.08 12.07
C GLN A 12 24.24 1.50 11.97
N ILE A 13 23.58 1.68 10.81
CA ILE A 13 22.26 1.07 10.56
C ILE A 13 22.38 -0.45 10.58
N MET A 14 23.32 -1.03 9.84
CA MET A 14 23.51 -2.48 9.78
C MET A 14 23.87 -3.09 11.13
N GLN A 15 24.62 -2.37 11.96
CA GLN A 15 24.88 -2.83 13.33
C GLN A 15 23.62 -2.87 14.17
N LYS A 16 22.78 -1.81 14.14
CA LYS A 16 21.50 -1.78 14.86
C LYS A 16 20.55 -2.90 14.40
N VAL A 17 20.47 -3.12 13.10
CA VAL A 17 19.64 -4.21 12.52
C VAL A 17 20.10 -5.57 13.04
N LYS A 18 21.42 -5.83 13.05
CA LYS A 18 21.96 -7.09 13.60
C LYS A 18 21.73 -7.24 15.10
N GLU A 19 21.86 -6.16 15.88
CA GLU A 19 21.59 -6.17 17.32
C GLU A 19 20.12 -6.52 17.58
N GLN A 20 19.19 -5.94 16.81
CA GLN A 20 17.75 -6.21 16.91
C GLN A 20 17.41 -7.64 16.50
N GLN A 21 17.96 -8.13 15.39
CA GLN A 21 17.81 -9.51 14.93
C GLN A 21 18.28 -10.53 15.98
N ASN A 22 19.39 -10.22 16.70
CA ASN A 22 19.88 -11.07 17.79
C ASN A 22 18.95 -11.07 19.01
N GLN A 23 18.13 -10.04 19.21
CA GLN A 23 17.20 -9.93 20.33
C GLN A 23 15.88 -10.65 20.07
N ASP A 24 15.32 -10.55 18.88
CA ASP A 24 13.98 -11.05 18.54
C ASP A 24 13.96 -12.22 17.55
N GLY A 25 15.12 -12.53 16.93
CA GLY A 25 15.25 -13.62 15.98
C GLY A 25 14.65 -13.36 14.60
N ILE A 26 14.23 -12.11 14.33
CA ILE A 26 13.59 -11.72 13.06
C ILE A 26 14.66 -11.33 12.02
N ASP A 27 14.55 -11.85 10.79
CA ASP A 27 15.42 -11.41 9.69
C ASP A 27 14.92 -10.07 9.11
N TYR A 28 15.62 -9.00 9.47
CA TYR A 28 15.34 -7.64 8.98
C TYR A 28 15.96 -7.35 7.62
N VAL A 29 16.87 -8.21 7.14
CA VAL A 29 17.63 -7.98 5.89
C VAL A 29 16.93 -8.64 4.70
N ASN A 30 16.48 -9.88 4.90
CA ASN A 30 15.76 -10.66 3.88
C ASN A 30 14.44 -11.20 4.49
N PRO A 31 13.50 -10.33 4.83
CA PRO A 31 12.29 -10.77 5.50
C PRO A 31 11.38 -11.58 4.55
N GLU A 32 10.86 -12.67 5.06
CA GLU A 32 9.68 -13.32 4.50
C GLU A 32 8.47 -12.74 5.23
N ASN A 33 7.75 -11.83 4.58
CA ASN A 33 6.61 -11.14 5.18
C ASN A 33 5.33 -11.94 4.96
N HIS A 34 4.63 -12.24 6.06
CA HIS A 34 3.26 -12.76 6.04
C HIS A 34 2.42 -11.95 7.03
N ILE A 35 1.29 -11.44 6.59
CA ILE A 35 0.43 -10.59 7.45
C ILE A 35 -0.14 -11.36 8.65
N GLU A 36 -0.24 -12.70 8.56
CA GLU A 36 -0.67 -13.60 9.65
C GLU A 36 0.26 -13.53 10.87
N ASP A 37 1.51 -13.13 10.69
CA ASP A 37 2.47 -12.93 11.79
C ASP A 37 2.13 -11.70 12.65
N GLY A 38 1.17 -10.86 12.21
CA GLY A 38 0.78 -9.62 12.88
C GLY A 38 1.77 -8.47 12.71
N PHE A 39 2.78 -8.64 11.88
CA PHE A 39 3.74 -7.60 11.50
C PHE A 39 4.37 -7.89 10.14
N ILE A 40 5.00 -6.87 9.57
CA ILE A 40 5.84 -6.96 8.37
C ILE A 40 7.15 -6.21 8.59
N ILE A 41 8.17 -6.55 7.80
CA ILE A 41 9.46 -5.84 7.78
C ILE A 41 9.60 -5.12 6.44
N ILE A 42 9.65 -3.80 6.48
CA ILE A 42 9.87 -2.95 5.31
C ILE A 42 11.05 -2.02 5.61
N LYS A 43 12.02 -1.95 4.73
CA LYS A 43 13.22 -1.11 4.91
C LYS A 43 13.90 -1.30 6.27
N TYR A 44 14.06 -2.54 6.71
CA TYR A 44 14.64 -2.89 8.02
C TYR A 44 13.82 -2.40 9.23
N ALA A 45 12.60 -1.95 9.03
CA ALA A 45 11.70 -1.52 10.09
C ALA A 45 10.55 -2.53 10.26
N LYS A 46 10.27 -2.89 11.52
CA LYS A 46 9.11 -3.71 11.88
C LYS A 46 7.87 -2.82 11.95
N LEU A 47 6.87 -3.16 11.17
CA LEU A 47 5.55 -2.52 11.17
C LEU A 47 4.53 -3.52 11.73
N GLU A 48 4.02 -3.25 12.93
CA GLU A 48 2.88 -4.01 13.48
C GLU A 48 1.64 -3.77 12.63
N LEU A 49 0.82 -4.81 12.50
CA LEU A 49 -0.42 -4.78 11.72
C LEU A 49 -1.63 -4.79 12.64
N GLU A 50 -2.71 -4.17 12.20
CA GLU A 50 -4.01 -4.24 12.85
C GLU A 50 -5.14 -4.15 11.81
N GLU A 51 -6.30 -4.68 12.14
CA GLU A 51 -7.51 -4.48 11.35
C GLU A 51 -8.01 -3.05 11.55
N LYS A 52 -8.19 -2.31 10.47
CA LYS A 52 -8.75 -0.96 10.47
C LYS A 52 -10.08 -0.93 9.74
N GLN A 53 -11.03 -0.19 10.30
CA GLN A 53 -12.27 0.15 9.60
C GLN A 53 -11.98 1.22 8.54
N ILE A 54 -12.50 1.03 7.33
CA ILE A 54 -12.34 1.95 6.21
C ILE A 54 -13.56 2.86 6.14
N GLY A 55 -13.40 4.10 6.58
CA GLY A 55 -14.48 5.07 6.64
C GLY A 55 -15.66 4.60 7.51
N ASP A 56 -16.87 4.96 7.11
CA ASP A 56 -18.12 4.64 7.82
C ASP A 56 -18.89 3.47 7.19
N SER A 57 -18.28 2.78 6.22
CA SER A 57 -18.95 1.74 5.41
C SER A 57 -19.09 0.37 6.08
N GLY A 58 -18.46 0.17 7.23
CA GLY A 58 -18.34 -1.16 7.84
C GLY A 58 -17.20 -2.00 7.25
N LEU A 59 -16.66 -1.60 6.10
CA LEU A 59 -15.54 -2.28 5.45
C LEU A 59 -14.29 -2.26 6.34
N ARG A 60 -13.60 -3.40 6.43
CA ARG A 60 -12.38 -3.58 7.22
C ARG A 60 -11.25 -4.14 6.36
N MET A 61 -10.02 -3.77 6.69
CA MET A 61 -8.81 -4.30 6.07
C MET A 61 -7.64 -4.24 7.06
N VAL A 62 -6.71 -5.17 6.96
CA VAL A 62 -5.47 -5.14 7.75
C VAL A 62 -4.51 -4.13 7.13
N LEU A 63 -4.03 -3.19 7.97
CA LEU A 63 -3.06 -2.16 7.60
C LEU A 63 -1.99 -2.02 8.70
N PRO A 64 -0.84 -1.37 8.41
CA PRO A 64 0.11 -1.02 9.45
C PRO A 64 -0.55 -0.18 10.56
N LYS A 65 -0.38 -0.59 11.81
CA LYS A 65 -0.95 0.06 12.98
C LYS A 65 -0.55 1.53 13.10
N SER A 66 0.70 1.84 12.75
CA SER A 66 1.23 3.21 12.76
C SER A 66 0.63 4.13 11.70
N TYR A 67 -0.07 3.59 10.68
CA TYR A 67 -0.69 4.42 9.65
C TYR A 67 -1.95 5.10 10.20
N SER A 68 -2.04 6.39 9.94
CA SER A 68 -3.16 7.24 10.39
C SER A 68 -3.77 8.00 9.21
N ILE A 69 -4.95 8.55 9.42
CA ILE A 69 -5.56 9.47 8.44
C ILE A 69 -4.65 10.66 8.24
N MET A 70 -4.34 10.96 6.98
CA MET A 70 -3.52 12.10 6.59
C MET A 70 -4.17 13.42 7.03
N ASP A 71 -3.35 14.32 7.57
CA ASP A 71 -3.79 15.68 7.90
C ASP A 71 -4.36 16.39 6.67
N GLU A 72 -5.45 17.16 6.85
CA GLU A 72 -6.19 17.79 5.75
C GLU A 72 -5.32 18.77 4.93
N ALA A 73 -4.44 19.53 5.58
CA ALA A 73 -3.57 20.46 4.89
C ALA A 73 -2.54 19.73 4.01
N LEU A 74 -2.00 18.60 4.50
CA LEU A 74 -1.11 17.74 3.73
C LEU A 74 -1.87 17.03 2.61
N ALA A 75 -3.08 16.54 2.87
CA ALA A 75 -3.93 15.90 1.87
C ALA A 75 -4.23 16.86 0.70
N LYS A 76 -4.62 18.10 0.97
CA LYS A 76 -4.83 19.13 -0.06
C LYS A 76 -3.58 19.43 -0.88
N LYS A 77 -2.39 19.34 -0.28
CA LYS A 77 -1.12 19.57 -0.97
C LYS A 77 -0.71 18.39 -1.85
N LYS A 78 -0.90 17.15 -1.38
CA LYS A 78 -0.52 15.94 -2.12
C LYS A 78 -1.55 15.52 -3.17
N TYR A 79 -2.81 15.78 -2.91
CA TYR A 79 -3.98 15.45 -3.74
C TYR A 79 -4.77 16.76 -3.98
N PRO A 80 -4.27 17.65 -4.86
CA PRO A 80 -4.81 18.99 -5.03
C PRO A 80 -6.17 19.03 -5.73
N ASP A 81 -6.55 17.96 -6.42
CA ASP A 81 -7.79 17.88 -7.18
C ASP A 81 -9.01 17.80 -6.26
N ASP A 82 -10.14 18.30 -6.74
CA ASP A 82 -11.40 18.27 -5.98
C ASP A 82 -11.92 16.83 -5.78
N ASP A 83 -11.58 15.91 -6.71
CA ASP A 83 -11.91 14.48 -6.68
C ASP A 83 -10.92 13.66 -5.84
N ARG A 84 -10.24 14.29 -4.86
CA ARG A 84 -9.32 13.59 -3.99
C ARG A 84 -10.00 12.45 -3.24
N PRO A 85 -9.26 11.35 -2.91
CA PRO A 85 -9.80 10.25 -2.13
C PRO A 85 -10.41 10.72 -0.80
N ALA A 86 -11.55 10.13 -0.43
CA ALA A 86 -12.27 10.48 0.80
C ALA A 86 -11.46 10.16 2.07
N TYR A 87 -10.69 9.07 2.03
CA TYR A 87 -9.83 8.63 3.13
C TYR A 87 -8.43 8.35 2.61
N ILE A 88 -7.43 8.86 3.31
CA ILE A 88 -6.01 8.66 2.98
C ILE A 88 -5.30 8.22 4.26
N TYR A 89 -4.98 6.93 4.37
CA TYR A 89 -4.09 6.41 5.40
C TYR A 89 -2.65 6.57 4.96
N THR A 90 -1.80 7.09 5.81
CA THR A 90 -0.41 7.41 5.46
C THR A 90 0.57 6.95 6.50
N SER A 91 1.79 6.58 6.07
CA SER A 91 2.94 6.37 6.95
C SER A 91 3.32 7.67 7.68
N GLU A 92 4.07 7.57 8.77
CA GLU A 92 4.51 8.70 9.59
C GLU A 92 5.27 9.75 8.75
N ASP A 93 6.13 9.31 7.84
CA ASP A 93 6.86 10.17 6.89
C ASP A 93 6.05 10.54 5.64
N SER A 94 4.83 10.06 5.54
CA SER A 94 3.89 10.28 4.44
C SER A 94 4.38 9.80 3.06
N THR A 95 5.32 8.87 3.01
CA THR A 95 5.87 8.32 1.74
C THR A 95 5.06 7.15 1.21
N VAL A 96 4.32 6.44 2.08
CA VAL A 96 3.45 5.33 1.71
C VAL A 96 2.01 5.69 2.04
N ASN A 97 1.11 5.52 1.08
CA ASN A 97 -0.29 5.89 1.27
C ASN A 97 -1.23 4.80 0.75
N PHE A 98 -2.31 4.57 1.51
CA PHE A 98 -3.50 3.84 1.09
C PHE A 98 -4.65 4.83 0.97
N THR A 99 -5.25 4.93 -0.19
CA THR A 99 -6.36 5.84 -0.44
C THR A 99 -7.64 5.07 -0.74
N TYR A 100 -8.78 5.64 -0.34
CA TYR A 100 -10.07 5.01 -0.51
C TYR A 100 -11.16 6.04 -0.80
N SER A 101 -12.02 5.70 -1.74
CA SER A 101 -13.32 6.34 -1.96
C SER A 101 -14.37 5.25 -2.16
N ILE A 102 -15.59 5.51 -1.74
CA ILE A 102 -16.74 4.64 -2.03
C ILE A 102 -17.68 5.43 -2.91
N GLU A 103 -17.86 4.95 -4.14
CA GLU A 103 -18.83 5.50 -5.08
C GLU A 103 -20.17 4.80 -4.86
N GLU A 104 -21.19 5.57 -4.51
CA GLU A 104 -22.54 5.04 -4.29
C GLU A 104 -23.13 4.51 -5.60
N GLY A 105 -23.77 3.36 -5.54
CA GLY A 105 -24.41 2.74 -6.69
C GLY A 105 -24.66 1.24 -6.50
N ILE A 106 -25.10 0.60 -7.56
CA ILE A 106 -25.20 -0.86 -7.62
C ILE A 106 -24.09 -1.32 -8.55
N VAL A 107 -23.14 -2.08 -8.02
CA VAL A 107 -22.05 -2.69 -8.79
C VAL A 107 -22.04 -4.18 -8.46
N GLU A 108 -22.23 -4.98 -9.48
CA GLU A 108 -22.15 -6.44 -9.34
C GLU A 108 -20.68 -6.89 -9.32
N GLU A 109 -20.37 -7.90 -8.50
CA GLU A 109 -19.01 -8.42 -8.37
C GLU A 109 -18.40 -8.85 -9.73
N ASN A 110 -19.19 -9.43 -10.61
CA ASN A 110 -18.77 -9.86 -11.93
C ASN A 110 -18.42 -8.71 -12.89
N GLU A 111 -18.80 -7.47 -12.57
CA GLU A 111 -18.45 -6.26 -13.35
C GLU A 111 -17.07 -5.71 -12.97
N ILE A 112 -16.55 -6.06 -11.79
CA ILE A 112 -15.29 -5.55 -11.26
C ILE A 112 -14.10 -5.77 -12.20
N PRO A 113 -13.88 -6.95 -12.81
CA PRO A 113 -12.75 -7.15 -13.72
C PRO A 113 -12.84 -6.28 -14.99
N GLU A 114 -14.05 -6.06 -15.53
CA GLU A 114 -14.25 -5.22 -16.71
C GLU A 114 -14.00 -3.75 -16.37
N LEU A 115 -14.51 -3.26 -15.23
CA LEU A 115 -14.27 -1.92 -14.74
C LEU A 115 -12.77 -1.66 -14.53
N LYS A 116 -12.05 -2.58 -13.87
CA LYS A 116 -10.60 -2.51 -13.70
C LYS A 116 -9.90 -2.35 -15.05
N ASN A 117 -10.27 -3.18 -16.05
CA ASN A 117 -9.66 -3.13 -17.38
C ASN A 117 -9.91 -1.80 -18.11
N LEU A 118 -11.11 -1.21 -17.93
CA LEU A 118 -11.44 0.10 -18.47
C LEU A 118 -10.54 1.19 -17.86
N ILE A 119 -10.42 1.21 -16.53
CA ILE A 119 -9.59 2.18 -15.82
C ILE A 119 -8.11 1.99 -16.15
N LEU A 120 -7.62 0.75 -16.21
CA LEU A 120 -6.26 0.43 -16.63
C LEU A 120 -5.95 0.97 -18.04
N LYS A 121 -6.90 0.85 -18.97
CA LYS A 121 -6.76 1.38 -20.32
C LYS A 121 -6.61 2.92 -20.31
N GLU A 122 -7.41 3.62 -19.50
CA GLU A 122 -7.30 5.06 -19.35
C GLU A 122 -5.98 5.48 -18.67
N MET A 123 -5.55 4.77 -17.65
CA MET A 123 -4.26 5.01 -16.99
C MET A 123 -3.08 4.86 -17.96
N LYS A 124 -3.10 3.84 -18.81
CA LYS A 124 -2.09 3.69 -19.88
C LYS A 124 -2.12 4.84 -20.90
N ARG A 125 -3.30 5.39 -21.18
CA ARG A 125 -3.44 6.53 -22.09
C ARG A 125 -2.86 7.81 -21.46
N LEU A 126 -3.08 8.01 -20.17
CA LEU A 126 -2.58 9.17 -19.41
C LEU A 126 -1.07 9.07 -19.13
N HIS A 127 -0.57 7.86 -18.90
CA HIS A 127 0.81 7.56 -18.56
C HIS A 127 1.43 6.57 -19.58
N PRO A 128 1.66 6.99 -20.83
CA PRO A 128 2.08 6.07 -21.90
C PRO A 128 3.49 5.49 -21.69
N ALA A 129 4.31 6.12 -20.84
CA ALA A 129 5.64 5.63 -20.46
C ALA A 129 5.63 4.63 -19.30
N SER A 130 4.46 4.41 -18.67
CA SER A 130 4.34 3.52 -17.52
C SER A 130 4.09 2.07 -17.95
N GLU A 131 4.72 1.14 -17.25
CA GLU A 131 4.53 -0.29 -17.45
C GLU A 131 3.57 -0.87 -16.41
N VAL A 132 2.70 -1.80 -16.83
CA VAL A 132 1.86 -2.56 -15.91
C VAL A 132 2.70 -3.68 -15.35
N GLU A 133 2.84 -3.70 -14.03
CA GLU A 133 3.67 -4.66 -13.31
C GLU A 133 2.86 -5.68 -12.52
N GLN A 134 1.58 -5.42 -12.34
CA GLN A 134 0.67 -6.24 -11.57
C GLN A 134 -0.72 -6.13 -12.18
N ASP A 135 -1.41 -7.26 -12.31
CA ASP A 135 -2.80 -7.33 -12.79
C ASP A 135 -3.40 -8.64 -12.27
N GLU A 136 -4.15 -8.55 -11.16
CA GLU A 136 -4.61 -9.70 -10.40
C GLU A 136 -6.08 -9.56 -10.00
N LEU A 137 -6.71 -10.70 -9.75
CA LEU A 137 -8.02 -10.83 -9.11
C LEU A 137 -7.80 -11.64 -7.83
N ILE A 138 -8.09 -11.03 -6.68
CA ILE A 138 -7.78 -11.55 -5.35
C ILE A 138 -9.08 -11.99 -4.68
N GLU A 139 -9.17 -13.23 -4.24
CA GLU A 139 -10.23 -13.68 -3.34
C GLU A 139 -10.03 -13.06 -1.96
N THR A 140 -11.07 -12.45 -1.41
CA THR A 140 -10.99 -11.74 -0.13
C THR A 140 -11.67 -12.53 0.99
N LYS A 141 -11.35 -12.20 2.23
CA LYS A 141 -11.98 -12.76 3.44
C LYS A 141 -13.50 -12.56 3.44
N GLY A 142 -13.98 -11.46 2.84
CA GLY A 142 -15.41 -11.20 2.64
C GLY A 142 -16.09 -12.11 1.63
N GLY A 143 -15.38 -13.03 0.98
CA GLY A 143 -15.91 -13.98 0.00
C GLY A 143 -16.21 -13.39 -1.37
N LYS A 144 -15.80 -12.14 -1.62
CA LYS A 144 -15.86 -11.45 -2.91
C LYS A 144 -14.44 -11.30 -3.48
N HIS A 145 -14.35 -10.86 -4.74
CA HIS A 145 -13.06 -10.60 -5.38
C HIS A 145 -12.72 -9.11 -5.37
N CYS A 146 -11.44 -8.83 -5.07
CA CYS A 146 -10.82 -7.54 -5.25
C CYS A 146 -9.96 -7.57 -6.52
N ALA A 147 -10.23 -6.70 -7.49
CA ALA A 147 -9.39 -6.57 -8.67
C ALA A 147 -8.33 -5.50 -8.43
N VAL A 148 -7.08 -5.78 -8.81
CA VAL A 148 -5.96 -4.86 -8.64
C VAL A 148 -5.10 -4.80 -9.89
N PHE A 149 -4.60 -3.60 -10.22
CA PHE A 149 -3.47 -3.45 -11.14
C PHE A 149 -2.45 -2.47 -10.56
N GLY A 150 -1.18 -2.71 -10.82
CA GLY A 150 -0.08 -1.86 -10.38
C GLY A 150 0.76 -1.36 -11.54
N MET A 151 1.19 -0.10 -11.47
CA MET A 151 2.02 0.57 -12.47
C MET A 151 3.17 1.32 -11.81
N GLU A 152 4.33 1.33 -12.44
CA GLU A 152 5.37 2.30 -12.11
C GLU A 152 5.17 3.55 -12.95
N ILE A 153 5.00 4.69 -12.29
CA ILE A 153 4.71 5.99 -12.92
C ILE A 153 5.93 6.88 -12.71
N PRO A 154 6.63 7.28 -13.80
CA PRO A 154 7.71 8.26 -13.72
C PRO A 154 7.20 9.61 -13.21
N ILE A 155 7.95 10.22 -12.31
CA ILE A 155 7.73 11.58 -11.79
C ILE A 155 9.00 12.41 -11.96
N LEU A 156 8.97 13.70 -11.59
CA LEU A 156 10.10 14.61 -11.82
C LEU A 156 11.42 14.12 -11.19
N ASP A 157 11.35 13.58 -9.97
CA ASP A 157 12.52 13.18 -9.18
C ASP A 157 12.56 11.67 -8.91
N GLY A 158 12.11 10.83 -9.86
CA GLY A 158 12.14 9.38 -9.70
C GLY A 158 10.92 8.68 -10.29
N SER A 159 10.44 7.65 -9.61
CA SER A 159 9.22 6.92 -9.97
C SER A 159 8.42 6.55 -8.74
N VAL A 160 7.11 6.49 -8.88
CA VAL A 160 6.17 6.02 -7.86
C VAL A 160 5.54 4.72 -8.34
N TYR A 161 5.52 3.70 -7.49
CA TYR A 161 4.65 2.55 -7.70
C TYR A 161 3.25 2.90 -7.20
N ASN A 162 2.28 2.78 -8.09
CA ASN A 162 0.86 2.97 -7.79
C ASN A 162 0.09 1.70 -8.15
N ALA A 163 -0.65 1.15 -7.18
CA ALA A 163 -1.58 0.05 -7.41
C ALA A 163 -3.00 0.54 -7.14
N SER A 164 -3.87 0.44 -8.14
CA SER A 164 -5.30 0.73 -8.02
C SER A 164 -6.07 -0.55 -7.80
N PHE A 165 -7.03 -0.54 -6.89
CA PHE A 165 -7.84 -1.71 -6.58
C PHE A 165 -9.32 -1.38 -6.44
N PHE A 166 -10.17 -2.37 -6.73
CA PHE A 166 -11.62 -2.24 -6.87
C PHE A 166 -12.32 -3.40 -6.16
N TYR A 167 -13.31 -3.08 -5.35
CA TYR A 167 -14.04 -4.06 -4.56
C TYR A 167 -15.51 -3.66 -4.45
N ALA A 168 -16.44 -4.59 -4.77
CA ALA A 168 -17.87 -4.34 -4.63
C ALA A 168 -18.29 -4.37 -3.17
N VAL A 169 -18.84 -3.25 -2.67
CA VAL A 169 -19.42 -3.12 -1.33
C VAL A 169 -20.94 -3.12 -1.42
N SER A 170 -21.63 -3.32 -0.28
CA SER A 170 -23.10 -3.43 -0.25
C SER A 170 -23.83 -2.22 -0.84
N ASN A 171 -23.25 -1.02 -0.74
CA ASN A 171 -23.86 0.23 -1.20
C ASN A 171 -23.10 0.88 -2.37
N GLY A 172 -22.18 0.16 -3.04
CA GLY A 172 -21.43 0.75 -4.15
C GLY A 172 -20.13 0.04 -4.52
N LEU A 173 -19.17 0.86 -4.92
CA LEU A 173 -17.85 0.45 -5.33
C LEU A 173 -16.78 1.10 -4.45
N LEU A 174 -15.97 0.30 -3.79
CA LEU A 174 -14.71 0.77 -3.24
C LEU A 174 -13.69 0.95 -4.38
N ILE A 175 -13.20 2.16 -4.53
CA ILE A 175 -12.04 2.51 -5.37
C ILE A 175 -10.91 2.89 -4.44
N GLY A 176 -9.83 2.15 -4.47
CA GLY A 176 -8.68 2.42 -3.65
C GLY A 176 -7.39 2.48 -4.44
N SER A 177 -6.37 3.09 -3.87
CA SER A 177 -5.02 2.99 -4.38
C SER A 177 -4.00 2.86 -3.25
N PHE A 178 -2.93 2.17 -3.57
CA PHE A 178 -1.70 2.11 -2.77
C PHE A 178 -0.60 2.79 -3.56
N ASN A 179 0.21 3.62 -2.89
CA ASN A 179 1.39 4.19 -3.52
C ASN A 179 2.59 4.23 -2.57
N CYS A 180 3.76 3.97 -3.15
CA CYS A 180 5.05 4.07 -2.48
C CYS A 180 6.14 4.48 -3.48
N ASP A 181 7.35 4.78 -2.99
CA ASP A 181 8.51 4.92 -3.87
C ASP A 181 8.72 3.62 -4.67
N ALA A 182 9.04 3.74 -5.96
CA ALA A 182 9.20 2.57 -6.83
C ALA A 182 10.36 1.65 -6.39
N SER A 183 11.36 2.17 -5.68
CA SER A 183 12.44 1.36 -5.11
C SER A 183 11.95 0.36 -4.04
N ASP A 184 10.81 0.63 -3.40
CA ASP A 184 10.24 -0.17 -2.33
C ASP A 184 9.21 -1.19 -2.81
N LYS A 185 8.79 -1.10 -4.08
CA LYS A 185 7.72 -1.93 -4.67
C LYS A 185 7.92 -3.43 -4.48
N LYS A 186 9.18 -3.90 -4.52
CA LYS A 186 9.48 -5.34 -4.35
C LYS A 186 9.09 -5.88 -2.99
N GLN A 187 9.20 -5.06 -1.95
CA GLN A 187 8.80 -5.43 -0.59
C GLN A 187 7.29 -5.28 -0.40
N TRP A 188 6.69 -4.23 -1.00
CA TRP A 188 5.28 -3.92 -0.81
C TRP A 188 4.31 -4.75 -1.65
N LYS A 189 4.67 -5.12 -2.89
CA LYS A 189 3.75 -5.84 -3.79
C LYS A 189 3.16 -7.12 -3.18
N PRO A 190 3.96 -8.08 -2.64
CA PRO A 190 3.39 -9.28 -2.04
C PRO A 190 2.54 -8.97 -0.81
N VAL A 191 3.00 -8.06 0.05
CA VAL A 191 2.28 -7.63 1.26
C VAL A 191 0.97 -6.95 0.92
N LEU A 192 0.93 -6.12 -0.12
CA LEU A 192 -0.30 -5.48 -0.60
C LEU A 192 -1.36 -6.51 -1.00
N ILE A 193 -0.98 -7.57 -1.71
CA ILE A 193 -1.91 -8.65 -2.09
C ILE A 193 -2.50 -9.32 -0.86
N GLU A 194 -1.67 -9.65 0.12
CA GLU A 194 -2.14 -10.24 1.38
C GLU A 194 -3.04 -9.27 2.15
N MET A 195 -2.71 -7.97 2.22
CA MET A 195 -3.56 -6.96 2.84
C MET A 195 -4.91 -6.84 2.12
N LEU A 196 -4.94 -6.79 0.79
CA LEU A 196 -6.17 -6.73 0.02
C LEU A 196 -7.03 -8.00 0.19
N SER A 197 -6.42 -9.17 0.38
CA SER A 197 -7.14 -10.40 0.67
C SER A 197 -7.91 -10.36 2.01
N THR A 198 -7.57 -9.45 2.92
CA THR A 198 -8.28 -9.27 4.20
C THR A 198 -9.53 -8.42 4.12
N LEU A 199 -9.84 -7.82 2.96
CA LEU A 199 -11.05 -7.01 2.78
C LEU A 199 -12.31 -7.80 3.18
N GLU A 200 -13.10 -7.20 4.07
CA GLU A 200 -14.34 -7.77 4.62
C GLU A 200 -15.30 -6.64 4.97
N GLU A 201 -16.60 -6.80 4.62
CA GLU A 201 -17.69 -5.87 4.95
C GLU A 201 -18.57 -6.43 6.06
#